data_c3c52b62015cb126b410643f28ab4617
#
_entry.id   c3c52b62015cb126b410643f28ab4617
#
_cell.length_a   1.000
_cell.length_b   1.000
_cell.length_c   1.000
_cell.angle_alpha   90.00
_cell.angle_beta   90.00
_cell.angle_gamma   90.00
#
_symmetry.space_group_name_H-M   'P 1'
#
loop_
_entity.id
_entity.type
_entity.pdbx_description
1 polymer ?
#
loop_
_entity_poly.entity_id
_entity_poly.type
_entity_poly.pdbx_seq_one_letter_code
_entity_poly.pdbx_strand_id
1 'polypeptide(L)'
;IHAHREHAPTGLALLGAVAMGLLLPVDPATGELALRTIIGLPAEVLAAAAGAAGVLSVTRDQATGLVGVMVAVALLPPVVAFGLLLGAGHLGPALQAGLLTGINIVALNLAAACTFLAMGVRPRDWRDLEQARTSIRVALALWGTALLLLVVFLWLRG
;
A
#
# COMPACT_ATOMS: atom_id res chain seq x y z
N ILE A 1 0.83 23.68 -6.31
CA ILE A 1 1.47 23.84 -4.96
C ILE A 1 0.83 22.91 -3.90
N HIS A 2 -0.22 22.09 -4.22
CA HIS A 2 -0.87 21.21 -3.25
C HIS A 2 -0.35 19.75 -3.18
N ALA A 3 0.49 19.31 -4.12
CA ALA A 3 0.97 17.92 -4.17
C ALA A 3 1.98 17.52 -3.06
N HIS A 4 2.58 18.49 -2.37
CA HIS A 4 3.63 18.21 -1.38
C HIS A 4 3.14 17.89 0.05
N ARG A 5 1.84 18.04 0.35
CA ARG A 5 1.32 17.86 1.71
C ARG A 5 0.81 16.46 2.04
N GLU A 6 0.58 15.62 1.04
CA GLU A 6 -0.06 14.30 1.26
C GLU A 6 0.91 13.19 1.69
N HIS A 7 2.21 13.35 1.42
CA HIS A 7 3.22 12.35 1.80
C HIS A 7 3.84 12.58 3.19
N ALA A 8 3.57 13.74 3.79
CA ALA A 8 4.12 14.12 5.10
C ALA A 8 3.74 13.15 6.24
N PRO A 9 2.47 12.71 6.39
CA PRO A 9 2.10 11.88 7.54
C PRO A 9 2.73 10.49 7.51
N THR A 10 2.85 9.85 6.36
CA THR A 10 3.48 8.53 6.24
C THR A 10 4.98 8.61 6.46
N GLY A 11 5.63 9.65 5.92
CA GLY A 11 7.06 9.89 6.14
C GLY A 11 7.38 10.16 7.61
N LEU A 12 6.57 10.96 8.30
CA LEU A 12 6.72 11.22 9.73
C LEU A 12 6.50 9.95 10.58
N ALA A 13 5.51 9.13 10.22
CA ALA A 13 5.27 7.86 10.90
C ALA A 13 6.45 6.91 10.73
N LEU A 14 7.04 6.82 9.54
CA LEU A 14 8.22 6.01 9.28
C LEU A 14 9.43 6.51 10.07
N LEU A 15 9.72 7.81 10.02
CA LEU A 15 10.84 8.41 10.76
C LEU A 15 10.66 8.23 12.28
N GLY A 16 9.46 8.43 12.80
CA GLY A 16 9.14 8.19 14.20
C GLY A 16 9.33 6.73 14.58
N ALA A 17 8.90 5.79 13.73
CA ALA A 17 9.08 4.37 13.97
C ALA A 17 10.57 3.96 13.97
N VAL A 18 11.37 4.47 13.04
CA VAL A 18 12.84 4.24 13.04
C VAL A 18 13.48 4.79 14.29
N ALA A 19 13.14 6.02 14.68
CA ALA A 19 13.68 6.62 15.91
C ALA A 19 13.30 5.82 17.15
N MET A 20 12.07 5.34 17.26
CA MET A 20 11.64 4.46 18.35
C MET A 20 12.39 3.13 18.33
N GLY A 21 12.61 2.54 17.17
CA GLY A 21 13.40 1.30 17.05
C GLY A 21 14.86 1.47 17.48
N LEU A 22 15.45 2.65 17.29
CA LEU A 22 16.80 2.97 17.75
C LEU A 22 16.87 3.15 19.28
N LEU A 23 15.78 3.61 19.89
CA LEU A 23 15.76 4.00 21.32
C LEU A 23 15.21 2.90 22.22
N LEU A 24 14.40 1.99 21.72
CA LEU A 24 13.70 0.96 22.50
C LEU A 24 14.19 -0.44 22.11
N PRO A 25 14.28 -1.38 23.08
CA PRO A 25 14.50 -2.77 22.76
C PRO A 25 13.27 -3.33 22.05
N VAL A 26 13.41 -3.66 20.77
CA VAL A 26 12.35 -4.22 19.94
C VAL A 26 12.59 -5.72 19.80
N ASP A 27 11.64 -6.53 20.27
CA ASP A 27 11.66 -7.97 20.05
C ASP A 27 10.82 -8.28 18.80
N PRO A 28 11.46 -8.75 17.70
CA PRO A 28 10.75 -9.10 16.47
C PRO A 28 9.78 -10.28 16.65
N ALA A 29 9.90 -11.06 17.72
CA ALA A 29 9.03 -12.20 18.02
C ALA A 29 7.73 -11.80 18.74
N THR A 30 7.55 -10.53 19.12
CA THR A 30 6.27 -10.05 19.66
C THR A 30 5.16 -10.30 18.64
N GLY A 31 4.03 -10.83 19.09
CA GLY A 31 2.94 -11.30 18.22
C GLY A 31 2.48 -10.27 17.20
N GLU A 32 2.40 -8.99 17.59
CA GLU A 32 2.03 -7.90 16.67
C GLU A 32 3.06 -7.66 15.57
N LEU A 33 4.35 -7.64 15.87
CA LEU A 33 5.41 -7.47 14.86
C LEU A 33 5.55 -8.71 14.01
N ALA A 34 5.46 -9.91 14.59
CA ALA A 34 5.51 -11.17 13.86
C ALA A 34 4.40 -11.25 12.80
N LEU A 35 3.17 -10.84 13.13
CA LEU A 35 2.06 -10.78 12.17
C LEU A 35 2.32 -9.82 10.99
N ARG A 36 3.14 -8.79 11.18
CA ARG A 36 3.50 -7.80 10.13
C ARG A 36 4.72 -8.19 9.31
N THR A 37 5.38 -9.28 9.66
CA THR A 37 6.47 -9.87 8.87
C THR A 37 6.02 -11.09 8.08
N ILE A 38 4.82 -11.61 8.34
CA ILE A 38 4.24 -12.73 7.60
C ILE A 38 3.44 -12.17 6.43
N ILE A 39 3.91 -12.47 5.22
CA ILE A 39 3.16 -12.19 3.99
C ILE A 39 2.05 -13.23 3.90
N GLY A 40 0.79 -12.79 3.92
CA GLY A 40 -0.34 -13.69 3.93
C GLY A 40 -1.62 -13.07 3.40
N LEU A 41 -2.48 -13.90 2.84
CA LEU A 41 -3.75 -13.55 2.20
C LEU A 41 -4.61 -12.51 2.97
N PRO A 42 -4.72 -12.53 4.32
CA PRO A 42 -5.57 -11.55 5.01
C PRO A 42 -5.16 -10.10 4.81
N ALA A 43 -3.86 -9.81 4.79
CA ALA A 43 -3.35 -8.44 4.60
C ALA A 43 -3.58 -7.96 3.16
N GLU A 44 -3.37 -8.84 2.20
CA GLU A 44 -3.57 -8.55 0.77
C GLU A 44 -5.04 -8.33 0.44
N VAL A 45 -5.95 -9.15 1.00
CA VAL A 45 -7.39 -8.96 0.86
C VAL A 45 -7.85 -7.64 1.47
N LEU A 46 -7.31 -7.27 2.64
CA LEU A 46 -7.62 -5.99 3.26
C LEU A 46 -7.16 -4.81 2.40
N ALA A 47 -5.95 -4.88 1.84
CA ALA A 47 -5.42 -3.84 0.95
C ALA A 47 -6.24 -3.72 -0.33
N ALA A 48 -6.63 -4.85 -0.94
CA ALA A 48 -7.48 -4.85 -2.12
C ALA A 48 -8.88 -4.29 -1.82
N ALA A 49 -9.47 -4.68 -0.70
CA ALA A 49 -10.76 -4.15 -0.25
C ALA A 49 -10.70 -2.64 0.00
N ALA A 50 -9.61 -2.14 0.61
CA ALA A 50 -9.38 -0.72 0.83
C ALA A 50 -9.28 0.05 -0.50
N GLY A 51 -8.59 -0.50 -1.50
CA GLY A 51 -8.48 0.09 -2.84
C GLY A 51 -9.84 0.18 -3.54
N ALA A 52 -10.61 -0.90 -3.54
CA ALA A 52 -11.95 -0.93 -4.12
C ALA A 52 -12.92 0.03 -3.40
N ALA A 53 -12.93 0.02 -2.07
CA ALA A 53 -13.76 0.90 -1.26
C ALA A 53 -13.40 2.37 -1.45
N GLY A 54 -12.11 2.68 -1.62
CA GLY A 54 -11.63 4.02 -1.91
C GLY A 54 -12.23 4.57 -3.20
N VAL A 55 -12.23 3.78 -4.28
CA VAL A 55 -12.84 4.17 -5.56
C VAL A 55 -14.36 4.35 -5.43
N LEU A 56 -15.05 3.44 -4.75
CA LEU A 56 -16.48 3.53 -4.51
C LEU A 56 -16.84 4.80 -3.73
N SER A 57 -16.03 5.19 -2.75
CA SER A 57 -16.25 6.39 -1.96
C SER A 57 -16.11 7.66 -2.81
N VAL A 58 -15.06 7.74 -3.61
CA VAL A 58 -14.81 8.89 -4.51
C VAL A 58 -15.91 9.01 -5.57
N THR A 59 -16.32 7.90 -6.17
CA THR A 59 -17.33 7.91 -7.25
C THR A 59 -18.74 8.19 -6.75
N ARG A 60 -19.01 7.98 -5.47
CA ARG A 60 -20.31 8.27 -4.82
C ARG A 60 -20.35 9.60 -4.07
N ASP A 61 -19.35 10.46 -4.31
CA ASP A 61 -19.24 11.79 -3.66
C ASP A 61 -19.25 11.71 -2.12
N GLN A 62 -18.72 10.60 -1.59
CA GLN A 62 -18.58 10.42 -0.15
C GLN A 62 -17.31 11.11 0.36
N ALA A 63 -17.30 11.42 1.65
CA ALA A 63 -16.20 12.17 2.27
C ALA A 63 -14.84 11.53 1.96
N THR A 64 -13.96 12.28 1.31
CA THR A 64 -12.58 11.87 0.96
C THR A 64 -11.77 11.41 2.17
N GLY A 65 -12.15 11.85 3.38
CA GLY A 65 -11.53 11.39 4.63
C GLY A 65 -11.64 9.89 4.87
N LEU A 66 -12.74 9.23 4.43
CA LEU A 66 -12.89 7.77 4.56
C LEU A 66 -11.86 7.01 3.73
N VAL A 67 -11.54 7.51 2.53
CA VAL A 67 -10.50 6.90 1.68
C VAL A 67 -9.16 6.91 2.37
N GLY A 68 -8.77 8.05 2.96
CA GLY A 68 -7.53 8.19 3.70
C GLY A 68 -7.43 7.22 4.88
N VAL A 69 -8.51 7.04 5.63
CA VAL A 69 -8.57 6.08 6.75
C VAL A 69 -8.39 4.64 6.25
N MET A 70 -9.08 4.24 5.17
CA MET A 70 -8.98 2.88 4.62
C MET A 70 -7.56 2.57 4.12
N VAL A 71 -6.93 3.52 3.42
CA VAL A 71 -5.55 3.39 2.96
C VAL A 71 -4.58 3.33 4.15
N ALA A 72 -4.79 4.17 5.17
CA ALA A 72 -3.97 4.16 6.38
C ALA A 72 -4.05 2.83 7.12
N VAL A 73 -5.23 2.25 7.30
CA VAL A 73 -5.40 0.95 7.96
C VAL A 73 -4.66 -0.17 7.24
N ALA A 74 -4.61 -0.13 5.89
CA ALA A 74 -3.91 -1.14 5.10
C ALA A 74 -2.39 -0.97 5.09
N LEU A 75 -1.88 0.27 5.13
CA LEU A 75 -0.46 0.55 4.90
C LEU A 75 0.31 0.94 6.16
N LEU A 76 -0.31 1.64 7.11
CA LEU A 76 0.40 2.18 8.26
C LEU A 76 1.04 1.10 9.16
N PRO A 77 0.34 0.00 9.51
CA PRO A 77 0.91 -1.02 10.37
C PRO A 77 2.19 -1.66 9.81
N PRO A 78 2.24 -2.12 8.54
CA PRO A 78 3.48 -2.70 8.00
C PRO A 78 4.59 -1.66 7.79
N VAL A 79 4.27 -0.39 7.48
CA VAL A 79 5.25 0.70 7.40
C VAL A 79 5.88 0.98 8.76
N VAL A 80 5.08 1.01 9.81
CA VAL A 80 5.59 1.21 11.19
C VAL A 80 6.43 0.03 11.63
N ALA A 81 6.00 -1.21 11.37
CA ALA A 81 6.79 -2.41 11.67
C ALA A 81 8.13 -2.39 10.92
N PHE A 82 8.14 -2.02 9.64
CA PHE A 82 9.37 -1.84 8.86
C PHE A 82 10.32 -0.84 9.52
N GLY A 83 9.80 0.34 9.90
CA GLY A 83 10.61 1.38 10.55
C GLY A 83 11.20 0.94 11.90
N LEU A 84 10.37 0.35 12.77
CA LEU A 84 10.79 -0.15 14.08
C LEU A 84 11.89 -1.22 13.96
N LEU A 85 11.68 -2.22 13.10
CA LEU A 85 12.62 -3.32 12.89
C LEU A 85 13.93 -2.84 12.25
N LEU A 86 13.83 -1.88 11.32
CA LEU A 86 15.01 -1.27 10.69
C LEU A 86 15.83 -0.48 11.72
N GLY A 87 15.17 0.34 12.55
CA GLY A 87 15.81 1.10 13.62
C GLY A 87 16.48 0.20 14.67
N ALA A 88 15.85 -0.92 15.01
CA ALA A 88 16.40 -1.91 15.93
C ALA A 88 17.50 -2.81 15.34
N GLY A 89 17.85 -2.66 14.05
CA GLY A 89 18.88 -3.43 13.39
C GLY A 89 18.45 -4.84 12.93
N HIS A 90 17.17 -5.18 13.02
CA HIS A 90 16.63 -6.47 12.58
C HIS A 90 16.34 -6.47 11.08
N LEU A 91 17.39 -6.49 10.24
CA LEU A 91 17.28 -6.32 8.79
C LEU A 91 16.42 -7.39 8.09
N GLY A 92 16.49 -8.65 8.53
CA GLY A 92 15.69 -9.73 7.93
C GLY A 92 14.18 -9.49 8.09
N PRO A 93 13.67 -9.38 9.33
CA PRO A 93 12.27 -9.03 9.59
C PRO A 93 11.86 -7.67 9.01
N ALA A 94 12.74 -6.66 9.03
CA ALA A 94 12.48 -5.36 8.41
C ALA A 94 12.21 -5.50 6.90
N LEU A 95 13.04 -6.24 6.17
CA LEU A 95 12.81 -6.49 4.75
C LEU A 95 11.47 -7.19 4.48
N GLN A 96 11.06 -8.14 5.33
CA GLN A 96 9.75 -8.80 5.21
C GLN A 96 8.60 -7.81 5.40
N ALA A 97 8.66 -6.95 6.42
CA ALA A 97 7.66 -5.90 6.62
C ALA A 97 7.64 -4.87 5.46
N GLY A 98 8.80 -4.54 4.91
CA GLY A 98 8.92 -3.69 3.73
C GLY A 98 8.31 -4.32 2.49
N LEU A 99 8.54 -5.61 2.26
CA LEU A 99 7.92 -6.37 1.17
C LEU A 99 6.40 -6.44 1.33
N LEU A 100 5.90 -6.70 2.54
CA LEU A 100 4.47 -6.69 2.83
C LEU A 100 3.85 -5.32 2.51
N THR A 101 4.53 -4.23 2.88
CA THR A 101 4.11 -2.87 2.52
C THR A 101 4.02 -2.71 1.00
N GLY A 102 5.04 -3.15 0.26
CA GLY A 102 5.05 -3.11 -1.20
C GLY A 102 3.90 -3.89 -1.83
N ILE A 103 3.65 -5.11 -1.36
CA ILE A 103 2.53 -5.95 -1.82
C ILE A 103 1.19 -5.25 -1.57
N ASN A 104 0.99 -4.68 -0.37
CA ASN A 104 -0.24 -3.98 -0.03
C ASN A 104 -0.46 -2.75 -0.92
N ILE A 105 0.59 -1.97 -1.23
CA ILE A 105 0.51 -0.84 -2.17
C ILE A 105 0.06 -1.33 -3.55
N VAL A 106 0.67 -2.40 -4.05
CA VAL A 106 0.33 -2.97 -5.36
C VAL A 106 -1.11 -3.49 -5.37
N ALA A 107 -1.51 -4.27 -4.37
CA ALA A 107 -2.86 -4.82 -4.25
C ALA A 107 -3.93 -3.73 -4.20
N LEU A 108 -3.69 -2.68 -3.40
CA LEU A 108 -4.57 -1.52 -3.28
C LEU A 108 -4.77 -0.82 -4.62
N ASN A 109 -3.66 -0.53 -5.32
CA ASN A 109 -3.72 0.18 -6.60
C ASN A 109 -4.35 -0.66 -7.72
N LEU A 110 -4.06 -1.97 -7.78
CA LEU A 110 -4.70 -2.87 -8.72
C LEU A 110 -6.21 -2.98 -8.48
N ALA A 111 -6.62 -3.16 -7.23
CA ALA A 111 -8.03 -3.22 -6.88
C ALA A 111 -8.77 -1.93 -7.21
N ALA A 112 -8.15 -0.77 -6.95
CA ALA A 112 -8.68 0.54 -7.33
C ALA A 112 -8.84 0.64 -8.85
N ALA A 113 -7.81 0.30 -9.63
CA ALA A 113 -7.86 0.33 -11.09
C ALA A 113 -8.92 -0.62 -11.66
N CYS A 114 -9.02 -1.85 -11.16
CA CYS A 114 -10.05 -2.80 -11.56
C CYS A 114 -11.45 -2.30 -11.23
N THR A 115 -11.65 -1.68 -10.07
CA THR A 115 -12.94 -1.12 -9.65
C THR A 115 -13.35 0.04 -10.57
N PHE A 116 -12.44 0.95 -10.93
CA PHE A 116 -12.71 2.00 -11.91
C PHE A 116 -13.15 1.45 -13.25
N LEU A 117 -12.47 0.40 -13.72
CA LEU A 117 -12.84 -0.26 -14.98
C LEU A 117 -14.23 -0.92 -14.90
N ALA A 118 -14.51 -1.63 -13.80
CA ALA A 118 -15.78 -2.32 -13.58
C ALA A 118 -16.97 -1.36 -13.49
N MET A 119 -16.76 -0.18 -12.88
CA MET A 119 -17.79 0.85 -12.77
C MET A 119 -18.07 1.58 -14.08
N GLY A 120 -17.24 1.38 -15.11
CA GLY A 120 -17.41 2.03 -16.41
C GLY A 120 -17.41 3.55 -16.31
N VAL A 121 -16.69 4.11 -15.33
CA VAL A 121 -16.55 5.56 -15.15
C VAL A 121 -15.99 6.14 -16.44
N ARG A 122 -16.83 6.86 -17.17
CA ARG A 122 -16.46 7.50 -18.43
C ARG A 122 -16.23 8.99 -18.18
N PRO A 123 -15.07 9.53 -18.52
CA PRO A 123 -14.86 10.98 -18.57
C PRO A 123 -15.91 11.64 -19.48
N ARG A 124 -16.31 12.85 -19.15
CA ARG A 124 -17.33 13.60 -19.91
C ARG A 124 -16.86 13.98 -21.31
N ASP A 125 -15.53 14.13 -21.51
CA ASP A 125 -14.94 14.50 -22.79
C ASP A 125 -14.23 13.31 -23.47
N TRP A 126 -14.37 13.20 -24.79
CA TRP A 126 -13.77 12.13 -25.59
C TRP A 126 -12.22 12.15 -25.59
N ARG A 127 -11.61 13.32 -25.44
CA ARG A 127 -10.15 13.47 -25.28
C ARG A 127 -9.65 12.88 -23.98
N ASP A 128 -10.42 13.06 -22.92
CA ASP A 128 -10.10 12.53 -21.59
C ASP A 128 -10.30 11.01 -21.55
N LEU A 129 -11.15 10.44 -22.40
CA LEU A 129 -11.36 8.99 -22.53
C LEU A 129 -10.12 8.24 -23.01
N GLU A 130 -9.42 8.76 -24.04
CA GLU A 130 -8.19 8.13 -24.54
C GLU A 130 -7.07 8.23 -23.53
N GLN A 131 -6.92 9.39 -22.91
CA GLN A 131 -5.92 9.63 -21.89
C GLN A 131 -6.18 8.81 -20.62
N ALA A 132 -7.44 8.71 -20.19
CA ALA A 132 -7.84 7.89 -19.04
C ALA A 132 -7.61 6.38 -19.32
N ARG A 133 -7.98 5.88 -20.51
CA ARG A 133 -7.73 4.48 -20.91
C ARG A 133 -6.24 4.15 -20.95
N THR A 134 -5.43 5.05 -21.50
CA THR A 134 -3.98 4.88 -21.56
C THR A 134 -3.40 4.89 -20.15
N SER A 135 -3.80 5.82 -19.29
CA SER A 135 -3.34 5.91 -17.90
C SER A 135 -3.70 4.67 -17.10
N ILE A 136 -4.93 4.13 -17.25
CA ILE A 136 -5.36 2.90 -16.56
C ILE A 136 -4.57 1.69 -17.07
N ARG A 137 -4.35 1.57 -18.39
CA ARG A 137 -3.55 0.47 -18.96
C ARG A 137 -2.11 0.53 -18.50
N VAL A 138 -1.51 1.71 -18.47
CA VAL A 138 -0.15 1.93 -17.94
C VAL A 138 -0.09 1.60 -16.46
N ALA A 139 -1.06 2.03 -15.67
CA ALA A 139 -1.12 1.72 -14.24
C ALA A 139 -1.26 0.20 -14.00
N LEU A 140 -2.16 -0.48 -14.72
CA LEU A 140 -2.32 -1.93 -14.62
C LEU A 140 -1.06 -2.69 -15.06
N ALA A 141 -0.40 -2.26 -16.13
CA ALA A 141 0.84 -2.85 -16.58
C ALA A 141 1.96 -2.66 -15.56
N LEU A 142 2.10 -1.44 -15.02
CA LEU A 142 3.13 -1.09 -14.05
C LEU A 142 2.93 -1.86 -12.74
N TRP A 143 1.73 -1.81 -12.17
CA TRP A 143 1.42 -2.49 -10.92
C TRP A 143 1.36 -4.01 -11.08
N GLY A 144 0.87 -4.52 -12.21
CA GLY A 144 0.89 -5.95 -12.54
C GLY A 144 2.30 -6.48 -12.70
N THR A 145 3.20 -5.73 -13.36
CA THR A 145 4.62 -6.09 -13.47
C THR A 145 5.31 -6.04 -12.11
N ALA A 146 5.00 -5.02 -11.28
CA ALA A 146 5.55 -4.94 -9.93
C ALA A 146 5.12 -6.14 -9.07
N LEU A 147 3.84 -6.55 -9.15
CA LEU A 147 3.34 -7.75 -8.46
C LEU A 147 4.06 -9.01 -8.95
N LEU A 148 4.18 -9.18 -10.27
CA LEU A 148 4.86 -10.34 -10.86
C LEU A 148 6.32 -10.42 -10.39
N LEU A 149 7.05 -9.31 -10.44
CA LEU A 149 8.43 -9.26 -9.97
C LEU A 149 8.56 -9.59 -8.49
N LEU A 150 7.60 -9.12 -7.68
CA LEU A 150 7.55 -9.39 -6.26
C LEU A 150 7.29 -10.88 -5.97
N VAL A 151 6.34 -11.49 -6.69
CA VAL A 151 6.04 -12.93 -6.58
C VAL A 151 7.24 -13.78 -7.03
N VAL A 152 7.87 -13.43 -8.16
CA VAL A 152 9.06 -14.12 -8.66
C VAL A 152 10.21 -14.00 -7.66
N PHE A 153 10.43 -12.80 -7.10
CA PHE A 153 11.45 -12.58 -6.08
C PHE A 153 11.23 -13.44 -4.83
N LEU A 154 9.98 -13.51 -4.36
CA LEU A 154 9.62 -14.37 -3.21
C LEU A 154 9.82 -15.84 -3.53
N TRP A 155 9.48 -16.30 -4.73
CA TRP A 155 9.65 -17.68 -5.16
C TRP A 155 11.12 -18.08 -5.29
N LEU A 156 11.98 -17.16 -5.77
CA LEU A 156 13.42 -17.42 -5.85
C LEU A 156 14.13 -17.42 -4.49
N ARG A 157 13.51 -16.84 -3.48
CA ARG A 157 14.06 -16.74 -2.13
C ARG A 157 13.61 -17.89 -1.20
N GLY A 158 12.52 -18.56 -1.52
CA GLY A 158 11.97 -19.71 -0.76
C GLY A 158 12.56 -20.99 -1.21
#